data_a9d7f1363cfbb369e04cab3c990af393
#
_entry.id   a9d7f1363cfbb369e04cab3c990af393
#
_cell.length_a   1.000
_cell.length_b   1.000
_cell.length_c   1.000
_cell.angle_alpha   90.00
_cell.angle_beta   90.00
_cell.angle_gamma   90.00
#
_symmetry.space_group_name_H-M   'P 1'
#
loop_
_entity.id
_entity.type
_entity.pdbx_description
1 polymer ?
#
loop_
_entity_poly.entity_id
_entity_poly.type
_entity_poly.pdbx_seq_one_letter_code
_entity_poly.pdbx_strand_id
1 'polypeptide(L)'
;MIEAGIGADFPDSFFALEMKDYQKMSKAGLLAWIKQLRSKHARRSRAQRRQATSALRDSAERLRAILETAVEGIITIDERGAIESFNLAAERIFGYQAKEVIGKNVSVLMPSPHREQHDMYISNYLRTGHAKIIGIGREIAARRKNGTVFPMDLSVSEVRLASRRLFTGFIRDITERKRLEKEILEISEREQRRIGQDLHDGLCQHLTGIEFMSQVLEQKLARRSKAAAARVGDIAKNVREAISHTRLLARGLSPVTLESEGLMSALQELALNTERIFRVTCRFECHPPVLVEDYPAATHLFRLAQEAVSNAIKHGKAKRILIRLKEGPGRMTLSVIDNGSGFPAQILKSKGMGLQIMQSRAGMIGGTLAIERNAVGGTSVTVVAQNGTARQKTNTHHARKK
;
A
#
# COMPACT_ATOMS: atom_id res chain seq x y z
N MET A 1 69.32 30.65 -32.12
CA MET A 1 67.98 30.87 -32.68
C MET A 1 67.35 29.52 -33.00
N ILE A 2 67.10 28.63 -31.98
CA ILE A 2 66.30 27.34 -32.07
C ILE A 2 65.45 27.17 -30.81
N GLU A 3 65.05 28.25 -30.13
CA GLU A 3 64.27 28.14 -28.87
C GLU A 3 62.76 28.44 -29.01
N ALA A 4 62.24 28.71 -30.17
CA ALA A 4 60.88 29.23 -30.31
C ALA A 4 59.85 28.23 -30.88
N GLY A 5 60.01 26.94 -30.66
CA GLY A 5 59.06 25.99 -31.28
C GLY A 5 58.73 24.68 -30.51
N ILE A 6 59.18 24.50 -29.27
CA ILE A 6 59.03 23.21 -28.56
C ILE A 6 58.30 23.34 -27.20
N GLY A 7 57.64 24.44 -26.96
CA GLY A 7 57.09 24.64 -25.63
C GLY A 7 55.58 24.65 -25.59
N ALA A 8 54.89 23.49 -25.63
CA ALA A 8 53.50 23.44 -25.14
C ALA A 8 52.92 22.04 -24.77
N ASP A 9 53.60 20.91 -25.08
CA ASP A 9 52.91 19.60 -24.99
C ASP A 9 53.65 18.50 -24.20
N PHE A 10 54.60 18.81 -23.36
CA PHE A 10 55.32 17.79 -22.55
C PHE A 10 55.31 18.13 -21.05
N PRO A 11 54.95 17.19 -20.16
CA PRO A 11 55.06 17.42 -18.73
C PRO A 11 56.52 17.54 -18.27
N ASP A 12 56.79 18.50 -17.36
CA ASP A 12 58.11 18.92 -16.83
C ASP A 12 58.98 17.74 -16.28
N SER A 13 58.36 16.68 -15.86
CA SER A 13 59.08 15.47 -15.37
C SER A 13 59.81 14.67 -16.47
N PHE A 14 59.48 14.91 -17.73
CA PHE A 14 60.11 14.21 -18.87
C PHE A 14 61.40 14.90 -19.32
N PHE A 15 61.54 16.17 -19.02
CA PHE A 15 62.72 16.96 -19.39
C PHE A 15 63.94 16.71 -18.46
N ALA A 16 63.73 16.23 -17.25
CA ALA A 16 64.80 16.25 -16.25
C ALA A 16 65.78 15.05 -16.30
N LEU A 17 65.41 13.91 -16.90
CA LEU A 17 66.24 12.71 -16.84
C LEU A 17 67.06 12.37 -18.10
N GLU A 18 66.74 12.92 -19.27
CA GLU A 18 67.44 12.62 -20.53
C GLU A 18 68.22 13.82 -21.14
N MET A 19 68.27 14.95 -20.44
CA MET A 19 68.88 16.21 -20.94
C MET A 19 70.41 16.18 -21.06
N LYS A 20 71.14 15.18 -20.54
CA LYS A 20 72.61 15.17 -20.54
C LYS A 20 73.25 14.67 -21.84
N ASP A 21 72.55 13.94 -22.72
CA ASP A 21 73.19 13.31 -23.89
C ASP A 21 72.94 14.02 -25.24
N TYR A 22 71.95 14.91 -25.36
CA TYR A 22 71.66 15.51 -26.68
C TYR A 22 72.64 16.63 -27.07
N GLN A 23 73.43 17.22 -26.15
CA GLN A 23 74.48 18.21 -26.50
C GLN A 23 75.61 17.64 -27.34
N LYS A 24 75.76 16.30 -27.39
CA LYS A 24 76.76 15.59 -28.20
C LYS A 24 76.24 14.97 -29.50
N MET A 25 74.94 15.14 -29.76
CA MET A 25 74.33 14.55 -30.95
C MET A 25 74.45 15.43 -32.18
N SER A 26 74.68 14.82 -33.36
CA SER A 26 74.58 15.51 -34.62
C SER A 26 73.14 16.01 -34.90
N LYS A 27 72.96 17.03 -35.71
CA LYS A 27 71.64 17.55 -36.11
C LYS A 27 70.72 16.46 -36.67
N ALA A 28 71.24 15.53 -37.43
CA ALA A 28 70.54 14.37 -37.95
C ALA A 28 70.09 13.40 -36.88
N GLY A 29 70.97 13.12 -35.92
CA GLY A 29 70.67 12.28 -34.74
C GLY A 29 69.58 12.87 -33.87
N LEU A 30 69.61 14.18 -33.62
CA LEU A 30 68.58 14.90 -32.83
C LEU A 30 67.19 14.83 -33.51
N LEU A 31 67.13 15.03 -34.84
CA LEU A 31 65.91 14.90 -35.61
C LEU A 31 65.33 13.48 -35.60
N ALA A 32 66.21 12.46 -35.72
CA ALA A 32 65.75 11.06 -35.62
C ALA A 32 65.21 10.71 -34.22
N TRP A 33 65.88 11.18 -33.16
CA TRP A 33 65.45 11.02 -31.78
C TRP A 33 64.12 11.72 -31.51
N ILE A 34 63.92 12.98 -31.91
CA ILE A 34 62.64 13.67 -31.83
C ILE A 34 61.51 12.94 -32.58
N LYS A 35 61.77 12.43 -33.77
CA LYS A 35 60.84 11.64 -34.55
C LYS A 35 60.45 10.33 -33.82
N GLN A 36 61.41 9.70 -33.16
CA GLN A 36 61.19 8.50 -32.37
C GLN A 36 60.36 8.79 -31.08
N LEU A 37 60.69 9.88 -30.37
CA LEU A 37 59.90 10.34 -29.22
C LEU A 37 58.48 10.67 -29.59
N ARG A 38 58.25 11.44 -30.66
CA ARG A 38 56.92 11.77 -31.15
C ARG A 38 56.12 10.53 -31.50
N SER A 39 56.76 9.52 -32.14
CA SER A 39 56.12 8.26 -32.48
C SER A 39 55.77 7.42 -31.26
N LYS A 40 56.68 7.35 -30.25
CA LYS A 40 56.43 6.68 -28.95
C LYS A 40 55.28 7.38 -28.24
N HIS A 41 55.27 8.70 -28.12
CA HIS A 41 54.21 9.47 -27.47
C HIS A 41 52.85 9.30 -28.20
N ALA A 42 52.83 9.35 -29.52
CA ALA A 42 51.64 9.14 -30.31
C ALA A 42 51.08 7.70 -30.16
N ARG A 43 51.95 6.69 -30.09
CA ARG A 43 51.53 5.30 -29.79
C ARG A 43 50.97 5.16 -28.41
N ARG A 44 51.62 5.75 -27.36
CA ARG A 44 51.16 5.73 -25.96
C ARG A 44 49.81 6.44 -25.81
N SER A 45 49.63 7.60 -26.39
CA SER A 45 48.38 8.37 -26.38
C SER A 45 47.25 7.62 -27.08
N ARG A 46 47.53 6.97 -28.26
CA ARG A 46 46.53 6.12 -28.94
C ARG A 46 46.15 4.88 -28.12
N ALA A 47 47.09 4.23 -27.43
CA ALA A 47 46.84 3.11 -26.56
C ALA A 47 45.97 3.52 -25.36
N GLN A 48 46.29 4.62 -24.67
CA GLN A 48 45.50 5.16 -23.56
C GLN A 48 44.07 5.53 -23.99
N ARG A 49 43.91 6.19 -25.15
CA ARG A 49 42.57 6.52 -25.70
C ARG A 49 41.76 5.24 -26.00
N ARG A 50 42.39 4.23 -26.61
CA ARG A 50 41.74 2.94 -26.88
C ARG A 50 41.31 2.26 -25.58
N GLN A 51 42.18 2.23 -24.58
CA GLN A 51 41.88 1.63 -23.28
C GLN A 51 40.74 2.37 -22.55
N ALA A 52 40.76 3.71 -22.56
CA ALA A 52 39.68 4.52 -21.98
C ALA A 52 38.34 4.31 -22.71
N THR A 53 38.37 4.25 -24.05
CA THR A 53 37.16 3.99 -24.85
C THR A 53 36.62 2.58 -24.63
N SER A 54 37.50 1.56 -24.51
CA SER A 54 37.10 0.19 -24.18
C SER A 54 36.46 0.12 -22.78
N ALA A 55 37.12 0.69 -21.77
CA ALA A 55 36.62 0.72 -20.38
C ALA A 55 35.23 1.42 -20.28
N LEU A 56 35.05 2.53 -21.03
CA LEU A 56 33.78 3.24 -21.08
C LEU A 56 32.69 2.38 -21.73
N ARG A 57 33.02 1.68 -22.82
CA ARG A 57 32.12 0.78 -23.51
C ARG A 57 31.71 -0.39 -22.62
N ASP A 58 32.68 -1.06 -21.99
CA ASP A 58 32.44 -2.17 -21.09
C ASP A 58 31.55 -1.75 -19.91
N SER A 59 31.78 -0.56 -19.35
CA SER A 59 30.94 0.02 -18.30
C SER A 59 29.50 0.28 -18.78
N ALA A 60 29.34 0.85 -19.96
CA ALA A 60 28.02 1.13 -20.55
C ALA A 60 27.26 -0.17 -20.87
N GLU A 61 27.94 -1.20 -21.42
CA GLU A 61 27.35 -2.51 -21.67
C GLU A 61 26.91 -3.20 -20.37
N ARG A 62 27.74 -3.12 -19.32
CA ARG A 62 27.41 -3.65 -17.99
C ARG A 62 26.17 -2.97 -17.40
N LEU A 63 26.10 -1.65 -17.43
CA LEU A 63 24.95 -0.89 -16.94
C LEU A 63 23.68 -1.24 -17.72
N ARG A 64 23.79 -1.36 -19.04
CA ARG A 64 22.68 -1.76 -19.88
C ARG A 64 22.18 -3.16 -19.53
N ALA A 65 23.07 -4.12 -19.38
CA ALA A 65 22.72 -5.48 -18.98
C ALA A 65 21.99 -5.53 -17.64
N ILE A 66 22.44 -4.73 -16.65
CA ILE A 66 21.77 -4.62 -15.33
C ILE A 66 20.35 -4.08 -15.48
N LEU A 67 20.16 -3.03 -16.28
CA LEU A 67 18.83 -2.46 -16.52
C LEU A 67 17.91 -3.41 -17.27
N GLU A 68 18.41 -4.16 -18.25
CA GLU A 68 17.64 -5.10 -19.06
C GLU A 68 17.26 -6.38 -18.28
N THR A 69 18.07 -6.80 -17.31
CA THR A 69 17.80 -7.99 -16.46
C THR A 69 17.00 -7.66 -15.21
N ALA A 70 16.76 -6.39 -14.91
CA ALA A 70 15.96 -5.99 -13.77
C ALA A 70 14.53 -6.55 -13.86
N VAL A 71 14.02 -7.03 -12.72
CA VAL A 71 12.63 -7.54 -12.61
C VAL A 71 11.62 -6.40 -12.62
N GLU A 72 12.00 -5.25 -12.04
CA GLU A 72 11.17 -4.05 -11.98
C GLU A 72 11.24 -3.25 -13.27
N GLY A 73 10.14 -2.63 -13.65
CA GLY A 73 10.13 -1.63 -14.73
C GLY A 73 10.96 -0.42 -14.30
N ILE A 74 11.92 -0.04 -15.15
CA ILE A 74 12.75 1.15 -14.91
C ILE A 74 12.51 2.11 -16.08
N ILE A 75 12.00 3.30 -15.75
CA ILE A 75 11.70 4.35 -16.71
C ILE A 75 12.43 5.62 -16.29
N THR A 76 13.19 6.21 -17.19
CA THR A 76 13.83 7.51 -16.94
C THR A 76 13.18 8.56 -17.82
N ILE A 77 12.86 9.73 -17.23
CA ILE A 77 12.29 10.89 -17.92
C ILE A 77 13.13 12.13 -17.69
N ASP A 78 13.03 13.07 -18.62
CA ASP A 78 13.61 14.41 -18.49
C ASP A 78 12.73 15.36 -17.65
N GLU A 79 13.15 16.61 -17.52
CA GLU A 79 12.44 17.68 -16.78
C GLU A 79 11.08 18.06 -17.40
N ARG A 80 10.79 17.63 -18.63
CA ARG A 80 9.53 17.85 -19.35
C ARG A 80 8.62 16.64 -19.32
N GLY A 81 9.07 15.57 -18.65
CA GLY A 81 8.34 14.32 -18.60
C GLY A 81 8.52 13.42 -19.84
N ALA A 82 9.44 13.76 -20.76
CA ALA A 82 9.72 12.92 -21.93
C ALA A 82 10.54 11.71 -21.51
N ILE A 83 10.12 10.52 -21.98
CA ILE A 83 10.77 9.25 -21.67
C ILE A 83 12.10 9.16 -22.42
N GLU A 84 13.21 9.02 -21.70
CA GLU A 84 14.54 8.80 -22.25
C GLU A 84 14.95 7.33 -22.25
N SER A 85 14.51 6.56 -21.24
CA SER A 85 14.78 5.12 -21.19
C SER A 85 13.58 4.33 -20.73
N PHE A 86 13.47 3.09 -21.22
CA PHE A 86 12.37 2.19 -20.93
C PHE A 86 12.92 0.76 -21.02
N ASN A 87 13.12 0.08 -19.88
CA ASN A 87 13.74 -1.24 -19.86
C ASN A 87 12.78 -2.35 -20.28
N LEU A 88 13.32 -3.55 -20.49
CA LEU A 88 12.54 -4.72 -20.93
C LEU A 88 11.41 -5.09 -19.94
N ALA A 89 11.62 -4.91 -18.63
CA ALA A 89 10.56 -5.15 -17.63
C ALA A 89 9.41 -4.15 -17.78
N ALA A 90 9.71 -2.87 -18.03
CA ALA A 90 8.68 -1.86 -18.30
C ALA A 90 7.90 -2.18 -19.59
N GLU A 91 8.57 -2.69 -20.64
CA GLU A 91 7.89 -3.16 -21.86
C GLU A 91 6.85 -4.26 -21.54
N ARG A 92 7.27 -5.26 -20.74
CA ARG A 92 6.38 -6.35 -20.31
C ARG A 92 5.21 -5.86 -19.45
N ILE A 93 5.47 -4.95 -18.52
CA ILE A 93 4.45 -4.41 -17.62
C ILE A 93 3.43 -3.58 -18.38
N PHE A 94 3.86 -2.64 -19.22
CA PHE A 94 2.97 -1.70 -19.88
C PHE A 94 2.47 -2.15 -21.26
N GLY A 95 3.12 -3.14 -21.89
CA GLY A 95 2.78 -3.64 -23.22
C GLY A 95 3.20 -2.72 -24.38
N TYR A 96 4.02 -1.71 -24.13
CA TYR A 96 4.67 -0.88 -25.14
C TYR A 96 6.08 -1.38 -25.41
N GLN A 97 6.54 -1.26 -26.65
CA GLN A 97 7.96 -1.36 -26.94
C GLN A 97 8.66 -0.02 -26.64
N ALA A 98 9.90 -0.05 -26.18
CA ALA A 98 10.67 1.18 -25.87
C ALA A 98 10.64 2.20 -27.00
N LYS A 99 10.82 1.74 -28.26
CA LYS A 99 10.77 2.59 -29.46
C LYS A 99 9.45 3.33 -29.69
N GLU A 100 8.35 2.86 -29.09
CA GLU A 100 7.03 3.46 -29.23
C GLU A 100 6.80 4.60 -28.22
N VAL A 101 7.54 4.60 -27.10
CA VAL A 101 7.32 5.53 -25.99
C VAL A 101 8.50 6.46 -25.73
N ILE A 102 9.71 6.12 -26.14
CA ILE A 102 10.87 7.02 -26.04
C ILE A 102 10.57 8.33 -26.79
N GLY A 103 10.83 9.47 -26.14
CA GLY A 103 10.51 10.80 -26.62
C GLY A 103 9.06 11.24 -26.38
N LYS A 104 8.15 10.33 -25.97
CA LYS A 104 6.78 10.71 -25.59
C LYS A 104 6.71 11.07 -24.10
N ASN A 105 5.71 11.88 -23.73
CA ASN A 105 5.46 12.20 -22.33
C ASN A 105 4.98 10.95 -21.57
N VAL A 106 5.53 10.73 -20.39
CA VAL A 106 5.24 9.59 -19.50
C VAL A 106 3.77 9.53 -19.08
N SER A 107 3.02 10.61 -19.16
CA SER A 107 1.59 10.69 -18.89
C SER A 107 0.77 9.70 -19.73
N VAL A 108 1.30 9.19 -20.85
CA VAL A 108 0.66 8.13 -21.66
C VAL A 108 0.42 6.84 -20.84
N LEU A 109 1.23 6.60 -19.81
CA LEU A 109 1.17 5.43 -18.92
C LEU A 109 0.21 5.62 -17.74
N MET A 110 -0.48 6.74 -17.66
CA MET A 110 -1.34 7.11 -16.53
C MET A 110 -2.82 7.16 -16.93
N PRO A 111 -3.73 6.78 -16.02
CA PRO A 111 -5.15 7.07 -16.19
C PRO A 111 -5.48 8.52 -15.83
N SER A 112 -6.66 9.02 -16.26
CA SER A 112 -7.24 10.27 -15.77
C SER A 112 -7.55 10.16 -14.25
N PRO A 113 -7.42 11.24 -13.45
CA PRO A 113 -7.03 12.61 -13.82
C PRO A 113 -5.51 12.85 -13.77
N HIS A 114 -4.69 11.85 -13.40
CA HIS A 114 -3.23 12.02 -13.23
C HIS A 114 -2.53 12.28 -14.56
N ARG A 115 -3.08 11.76 -15.64
CA ARG A 115 -2.56 11.96 -16.99
C ARG A 115 -2.46 13.45 -17.36
N GLU A 116 -3.52 14.21 -17.08
CA GLU A 116 -3.64 15.63 -17.43
C GLU A 116 -2.84 16.52 -16.46
N GLN A 117 -2.60 16.03 -15.25
CA GLN A 117 -1.97 16.80 -14.16
C GLN A 117 -0.47 16.54 -14.02
N HIS A 118 0.10 15.57 -14.73
CA HIS A 118 1.46 15.12 -14.50
C HIS A 118 2.50 16.22 -14.73
N ASP A 119 2.37 16.99 -15.79
CA ASP A 119 3.32 18.07 -16.11
C ASP A 119 3.29 19.17 -15.03
N MET A 120 2.12 19.41 -14.45
CA MET A 120 1.99 20.32 -13.30
C MET A 120 2.70 19.76 -12.06
N TYR A 121 2.70 18.44 -11.85
CA TYR A 121 3.44 17.84 -10.72
C TYR A 121 4.93 18.03 -10.88
N ILE A 122 5.49 17.80 -12.06
CA ILE A 122 6.91 18.03 -12.36
C ILE A 122 7.26 19.51 -12.18
N SER A 123 6.50 20.43 -12.78
CA SER A 123 6.72 21.86 -12.72
C SER A 123 6.70 22.39 -11.28
N ASN A 124 5.74 21.93 -10.47
CA ASN A 124 5.65 22.29 -9.05
C ASN A 124 6.87 21.79 -8.27
N TYR A 125 7.32 20.56 -8.51
CA TYR A 125 8.52 20.03 -7.86
C TYR A 125 9.78 20.83 -8.24
N LEU A 126 9.98 21.09 -9.52
CA LEU A 126 11.14 21.86 -10.00
C LEU A 126 11.20 23.27 -9.41
N ARG A 127 10.04 23.90 -9.17
CA ARG A 127 9.92 25.25 -8.60
C ARG A 127 10.06 25.28 -7.08
N THR A 128 9.50 24.28 -6.37
CA THR A 128 9.37 24.35 -4.91
C THR A 128 10.34 23.42 -4.15
N GLY A 129 10.89 22.41 -4.83
CA GLY A 129 11.69 21.35 -4.20
C GLY A 129 10.89 20.42 -3.29
N HIS A 130 9.57 20.62 -3.14
CA HIS A 130 8.73 19.78 -2.28
C HIS A 130 8.37 18.49 -2.98
N ALA A 131 8.99 17.40 -2.54
CA ALA A 131 8.74 16.04 -3.04
C ALA A 131 7.43 15.48 -2.48
N LYS A 132 6.49 15.12 -3.35
CA LYS A 132 5.28 14.36 -2.96
C LYS A 132 5.43 12.84 -3.16
N ILE A 133 6.29 12.42 -4.10
CA ILE A 133 6.48 11.02 -4.49
C ILE A 133 7.97 10.65 -4.49
N ILE A 134 8.87 11.61 -4.77
CA ILE A 134 10.31 11.41 -4.86
C ILE A 134 10.85 10.98 -3.48
N GLY A 135 11.49 9.80 -3.42
CA GLY A 135 12.02 9.22 -2.19
C GLY A 135 10.98 8.52 -1.29
N ILE A 136 9.70 8.52 -1.66
CA ILE A 136 8.62 7.90 -0.89
C ILE A 136 7.84 7.00 -1.85
N GLY A 137 8.03 5.68 -1.79
CA GLY A 137 7.24 4.74 -2.62
C GLY A 137 5.73 4.91 -2.40
N ARG A 138 4.94 4.83 -3.47
CA ARG A 138 3.49 4.99 -3.41
C ARG A 138 2.77 3.99 -4.32
N GLU A 139 1.72 3.39 -3.81
CA GLU A 139 0.78 2.63 -4.63
C GLU A 139 -0.09 3.60 -5.45
N ILE A 140 -0.08 3.47 -6.76
CA ILE A 140 -0.87 4.28 -7.68
C ILE A 140 -1.45 3.41 -8.81
N ALA A 141 -2.44 3.95 -9.53
CA ALA A 141 -2.98 3.32 -10.73
C ALA A 141 -2.16 3.70 -11.97
N ALA A 142 -1.90 2.74 -12.83
CA ALA A 142 -1.25 2.92 -14.13
C ALA A 142 -2.12 2.36 -15.25
N ARG A 143 -1.82 2.71 -16.50
CA ARG A 143 -2.55 2.27 -17.67
C ARG A 143 -1.63 1.62 -18.68
N ARG A 144 -1.99 0.38 -19.10
CA ARG A 144 -1.29 -0.35 -20.16
C ARG A 144 -1.70 0.16 -21.56
N LYS A 145 -0.95 -0.25 -22.56
CA LYS A 145 -1.22 0.04 -24.00
C LYS A 145 -2.63 -0.36 -24.43
N ASN A 146 -3.14 -1.48 -23.94
CA ASN A 146 -4.50 -1.97 -24.23
C ASN A 146 -5.62 -1.21 -23.51
N GLY A 147 -5.29 -0.14 -22.74
CA GLY A 147 -6.24 0.64 -21.96
C GLY A 147 -6.53 0.10 -20.56
N THR A 148 -6.10 -1.11 -20.23
CA THR A 148 -6.32 -1.70 -18.88
C THR A 148 -5.63 -0.87 -17.80
N VAL A 149 -6.38 -0.53 -16.76
CA VAL A 149 -5.84 0.14 -15.56
C VAL A 149 -5.45 -0.92 -14.54
N PHE A 150 -4.27 -0.79 -13.96
CA PHE A 150 -3.74 -1.73 -12.98
C PHE A 150 -3.04 -1.01 -11.83
N PRO A 151 -2.99 -1.59 -10.62
CA PRO A 151 -2.26 -1.04 -9.50
C PRO A 151 -0.76 -1.31 -9.64
N MET A 152 0.04 -0.28 -9.38
CA MET A 152 1.49 -0.41 -9.33
C MET A 152 2.07 0.28 -8.11
N ASP A 153 3.21 -0.22 -7.65
CA ASP A 153 4.08 0.47 -6.69
C ASP A 153 5.11 1.28 -7.47
N LEU A 154 5.14 2.58 -7.23
CA LEU A 154 6.03 3.52 -7.90
C LEU A 154 6.96 4.17 -6.88
N SER A 155 8.26 4.07 -7.12
CA SER A 155 9.29 4.85 -6.44
C SER A 155 10.03 5.71 -7.46
N VAL A 156 10.23 6.98 -7.15
CA VAL A 156 10.91 7.94 -8.05
C VAL A 156 12.16 8.49 -7.38
N SER A 157 13.26 8.53 -8.11
CA SER A 157 14.51 9.13 -7.71
C SER A 157 14.93 10.23 -8.68
N GLU A 158 15.46 11.35 -8.17
CA GLU A 158 16.08 12.41 -8.96
C GLU A 158 17.55 12.11 -9.20
N VAL A 159 18.00 12.20 -10.45
CA VAL A 159 19.39 12.09 -10.87
C VAL A 159 19.83 13.44 -11.42
N ARG A 160 20.80 14.10 -10.77
CA ARG A 160 21.36 15.40 -11.20
C ARG A 160 22.63 15.16 -12.01
N LEU A 161 22.57 15.46 -13.28
CA LEU A 161 23.73 15.53 -14.15
C LEU A 161 24.23 16.97 -14.22
N ALA A 162 25.46 17.17 -14.71
CA ALA A 162 26.09 18.50 -14.75
C ALA A 162 25.25 19.56 -15.51
N SER A 163 24.50 19.17 -16.53
CA SER A 163 23.72 20.06 -17.39
C SER A 163 22.19 19.86 -17.35
N ARG A 164 21.70 18.81 -16.69
CA ARG A 164 20.25 18.46 -16.69
C ARG A 164 19.88 17.57 -15.52
N ARG A 165 18.58 17.51 -15.23
CA ARG A 165 18.01 16.60 -14.24
C ARG A 165 17.23 15.52 -14.94
N LEU A 166 17.27 14.32 -14.37
CA LEU A 166 16.49 13.19 -14.82
C LEU A 166 15.70 12.63 -13.61
N PHE A 167 14.56 12.02 -13.89
CA PHE A 167 13.78 11.32 -12.89
C PHE A 167 13.70 9.86 -13.29
N THR A 168 14.12 8.97 -12.40
CA THR A 168 14.05 7.52 -12.62
C THR A 168 12.95 6.94 -11.77
N GLY A 169 11.93 6.36 -12.41
CA GLY A 169 10.85 5.63 -11.79
C GLY A 169 11.15 4.13 -11.77
N PHE A 170 10.99 3.51 -10.58
CA PHE A 170 10.98 2.07 -10.39
C PHE A 170 9.54 1.62 -10.24
N ILE A 171 9.11 0.70 -11.08
CA ILE A 171 7.72 0.28 -11.21
C ILE A 171 7.62 -1.21 -10.93
N ARG A 172 6.77 -1.57 -9.99
CA ARG A 172 6.38 -2.96 -9.72
C ARG A 172 4.88 -3.12 -9.94
N ASP A 173 4.48 -4.02 -10.81
CA ASP A 173 3.09 -4.43 -10.94
C ASP A 173 2.68 -5.21 -9.68
N ILE A 174 1.64 -4.74 -8.99
CA ILE A 174 1.13 -5.37 -7.77
C ILE A 174 -0.27 -5.98 -7.97
N THR A 175 -0.68 -6.20 -9.22
CA THR A 175 -2.00 -6.77 -9.56
C THR A 175 -2.20 -8.12 -8.89
N GLU A 176 -1.24 -9.04 -9.03
CA GLU A 176 -1.32 -10.37 -8.46
C GLU A 176 -1.29 -10.34 -6.93
N ARG A 177 -0.44 -9.49 -6.33
CA ARG A 177 -0.44 -9.28 -4.87
C ARG A 177 -1.81 -8.84 -4.37
N LYS A 178 -2.42 -7.84 -5.02
CA LYS A 178 -3.75 -7.33 -4.65
C LYS A 178 -4.85 -8.38 -4.86
N ARG A 179 -4.73 -9.21 -5.91
CA ARG A 179 -5.65 -10.32 -6.16
C ARG A 179 -5.58 -11.35 -5.04
N LEU A 180 -4.38 -11.78 -4.67
CA LEU A 180 -4.17 -12.75 -3.59
C LEU A 180 -4.60 -12.19 -2.23
N GLU A 181 -4.30 -10.93 -1.92
CA GLU A 181 -4.79 -10.27 -0.71
C GLU A 181 -6.33 -10.31 -0.62
N LYS A 182 -7.02 -10.04 -1.73
CA LYS A 182 -8.47 -10.11 -1.82
C LYS A 182 -8.98 -11.54 -1.64
N GLU A 183 -8.38 -12.50 -2.30
CA GLU A 183 -8.76 -13.92 -2.22
C GLU A 183 -8.61 -14.47 -0.79
N ILE A 184 -7.53 -14.12 -0.09
CA ILE A 184 -7.32 -14.48 1.32
C ILE A 184 -8.45 -13.91 2.20
N LEU A 185 -8.85 -12.67 1.97
CA LEU A 185 -9.95 -12.05 2.71
C LEU A 185 -11.28 -12.76 2.47
N GLU A 186 -11.59 -13.09 1.21
CA GLU A 186 -12.81 -13.81 0.85
C GLU A 186 -12.87 -15.22 1.45
N ILE A 187 -11.74 -15.94 1.45
CA ILE A 187 -11.62 -17.26 2.10
C ILE A 187 -11.83 -17.12 3.61
N SER A 188 -11.15 -16.16 4.24
CA SER A 188 -11.29 -15.90 5.68
C SER A 188 -12.73 -15.57 6.07
N GLU A 189 -13.43 -14.76 5.28
CA GLU A 189 -14.84 -14.43 5.53
C GLU A 189 -15.78 -15.62 5.38
N ARG A 190 -15.53 -16.46 4.38
CA ARG A 190 -16.31 -17.69 4.17
C ARG A 190 -16.12 -18.64 5.33
N GLU A 191 -14.88 -18.82 5.78
CA GLU A 191 -14.57 -19.69 6.91
C GLU A 191 -15.16 -19.16 8.23
N GLN A 192 -15.07 -17.85 8.48
CA GLN A 192 -15.72 -17.25 9.65
C GLN A 192 -17.24 -17.44 9.65
N ARG A 193 -17.89 -17.30 8.50
CA ARG A 193 -19.34 -17.59 8.37
C ARG A 193 -19.64 -19.06 8.68
N ARG A 194 -18.87 -19.98 8.12
CA ARG A 194 -19.02 -21.41 8.36
C ARG A 194 -18.88 -21.75 9.84
N ILE A 195 -17.81 -21.26 10.49
CA ILE A 195 -17.59 -21.49 11.93
C ILE A 195 -18.75 -20.90 12.76
N GLY A 196 -19.23 -19.71 12.40
CA GLY A 196 -20.37 -19.08 13.08
C GLY A 196 -21.65 -19.94 12.99
N GLN A 197 -21.94 -20.52 11.84
CA GLN A 197 -23.05 -21.43 11.63
C GLN A 197 -22.85 -22.74 12.41
N ASP A 198 -21.67 -23.35 12.32
CA ASP A 198 -21.35 -24.60 13.05
C ASP A 198 -21.50 -24.43 14.59
N LEU A 199 -21.08 -23.27 15.12
CA LEU A 199 -21.27 -22.93 16.53
C LEU A 199 -22.75 -22.77 16.89
N HIS A 200 -23.53 -22.12 16.02
CA HIS A 200 -24.93 -21.88 16.26
C HIS A 200 -25.73 -23.20 16.19
N ASP A 201 -25.58 -23.99 15.11
CA ASP A 201 -26.37 -25.14 14.81
C ASP A 201 -25.90 -26.41 15.57
N GLY A 202 -24.59 -26.50 15.83
CA GLY A 202 -24.03 -27.62 16.59
C GLY A 202 -24.00 -27.34 18.10
N LEU A 203 -23.08 -26.51 18.54
CA LEU A 203 -22.78 -26.33 19.97
C LEU A 203 -23.95 -25.70 20.75
N CYS A 204 -24.63 -24.69 20.20
CA CYS A 204 -25.79 -24.11 20.90
C CYS A 204 -26.96 -25.07 21.04
N GLN A 205 -27.22 -25.90 20.04
CA GLN A 205 -28.31 -26.92 20.11
C GLN A 205 -27.98 -27.99 21.17
N HIS A 206 -26.73 -28.48 21.20
CA HIS A 206 -26.33 -29.46 22.22
C HIS A 206 -26.43 -28.88 23.63
N LEU A 207 -25.93 -27.68 23.86
CA LEU A 207 -26.02 -27.00 25.15
C LEU A 207 -27.49 -26.77 25.57
N THR A 208 -28.36 -26.41 24.62
CA THR A 208 -29.79 -26.22 24.90
C THR A 208 -30.44 -27.56 25.33
N GLY A 209 -30.07 -28.70 24.70
CA GLY A 209 -30.49 -30.01 25.13
C GLY A 209 -30.05 -30.35 26.57
N ILE A 210 -28.79 -30.03 26.92
CA ILE A 210 -28.25 -30.21 28.27
C ILE A 210 -29.00 -29.33 29.30
N GLU A 211 -29.28 -28.08 28.95
CA GLU A 211 -30.05 -27.15 29.77
C GLU A 211 -31.43 -27.72 30.08
N PHE A 212 -32.15 -28.18 29.05
CA PHE A 212 -33.47 -28.81 29.17
C PHE A 212 -33.44 -30.02 30.07
N MET A 213 -32.49 -30.95 29.83
CA MET A 213 -32.33 -32.14 30.69
C MET A 213 -32.03 -31.76 32.15
N SER A 214 -31.21 -30.75 32.38
CA SER A 214 -30.90 -30.24 33.72
C SER A 214 -32.16 -29.68 34.42
N GLN A 215 -32.99 -28.92 33.71
CA GLN A 215 -34.24 -28.40 34.26
C GLN A 215 -35.24 -29.50 34.65
N VAL A 216 -35.38 -30.52 33.78
CA VAL A 216 -36.23 -31.69 34.08
C VAL A 216 -35.72 -32.44 35.30
N LEU A 217 -34.40 -32.60 35.45
CA LEU A 217 -33.81 -33.27 36.61
C LEU A 217 -33.98 -32.42 37.91
N GLU A 218 -33.82 -31.12 37.82
CA GLU A 218 -34.06 -30.20 38.93
C GLU A 218 -35.49 -30.33 39.47
N GLN A 219 -36.49 -30.31 38.57
CA GLN A 219 -37.92 -30.50 38.93
C GLN A 219 -38.18 -31.83 39.61
N LYS A 220 -37.58 -32.91 39.12
CA LYS A 220 -37.73 -34.25 39.75
C LYS A 220 -37.10 -34.31 41.14
N LEU A 221 -35.93 -33.70 41.30
CA LEU A 221 -35.22 -33.67 42.58
C LEU A 221 -35.83 -32.72 43.61
N ALA A 222 -36.51 -31.66 43.20
CA ALA A 222 -37.17 -30.70 44.09
C ALA A 222 -38.16 -31.36 45.08
N ARG A 223 -38.77 -32.47 44.64
CA ARG A 223 -39.69 -33.28 45.51
C ARG A 223 -38.96 -34.21 46.47
N ARG A 224 -37.67 -34.50 46.25
CA ARG A 224 -36.90 -35.48 47.04
C ARG A 224 -35.79 -34.84 47.87
N SER A 225 -35.12 -33.87 47.36
CA SER A 225 -33.99 -33.19 48.06
C SER A 225 -33.81 -31.79 47.51
N LYS A 226 -34.15 -30.75 48.30
CA LYS A 226 -33.94 -29.34 47.95
C LYS A 226 -32.48 -29.03 47.67
N ALA A 227 -31.55 -29.63 48.41
CA ALA A 227 -30.12 -29.39 48.24
C ALA A 227 -29.59 -29.96 46.90
N ALA A 228 -30.06 -31.12 46.48
CA ALA A 228 -29.73 -31.71 45.18
C ALA A 228 -30.34 -30.90 44.04
N ALA A 229 -31.60 -30.47 44.14
CA ALA A 229 -32.26 -29.61 43.16
C ALA A 229 -31.50 -28.29 42.99
N ALA A 230 -31.08 -27.64 44.05
CA ALA A 230 -30.31 -26.39 44.00
C ALA A 230 -28.97 -26.56 43.21
N ARG A 231 -28.24 -27.67 43.44
CA ARG A 231 -26.98 -27.94 42.70
C ARG A 231 -27.23 -28.17 41.20
N VAL A 232 -28.34 -28.84 40.82
CA VAL A 232 -28.70 -29.01 39.39
C VAL A 232 -29.16 -27.69 38.81
N GLY A 233 -29.85 -26.83 39.56
CA GLY A 233 -30.19 -25.48 39.14
C GLY A 233 -28.94 -24.62 38.83
N ASP A 234 -27.87 -24.74 39.64
CA ASP A 234 -26.60 -24.09 39.39
C ASP A 234 -25.95 -24.59 38.07
N ILE A 235 -26.04 -25.89 37.78
CA ILE A 235 -25.56 -26.45 36.50
C ILE A 235 -26.38 -25.86 35.35
N ALA A 236 -27.70 -25.84 35.43
CA ALA A 236 -28.56 -25.28 34.39
C ALA A 236 -28.25 -23.79 34.13
N LYS A 237 -27.96 -23.02 35.21
CA LYS A 237 -27.54 -21.64 35.11
C LYS A 237 -26.22 -21.49 34.33
N ASN A 238 -25.20 -22.30 34.68
CA ASN A 238 -23.89 -22.25 34.00
C ASN A 238 -24.00 -22.64 32.52
N VAL A 239 -24.85 -23.64 32.21
CA VAL A 239 -25.12 -24.04 30.80
C VAL A 239 -25.80 -22.89 30.05
N ARG A 240 -26.73 -22.18 30.65
CA ARG A 240 -27.40 -21.01 30.06
C ARG A 240 -26.44 -19.88 29.77
N GLU A 241 -25.50 -19.64 30.69
CA GLU A 241 -24.42 -18.69 30.46
C GLU A 241 -23.51 -19.12 29.32
N ALA A 242 -23.16 -20.40 29.23
CA ALA A 242 -22.37 -20.96 28.11
C ALA A 242 -23.08 -20.81 26.76
N ILE A 243 -24.40 -21.08 26.70
CA ILE A 243 -25.23 -20.84 25.49
C ILE A 243 -25.15 -19.36 25.09
N SER A 244 -25.32 -18.46 26.04
CA SER A 244 -25.24 -17.01 25.79
C SER A 244 -23.89 -16.59 25.23
N HIS A 245 -22.79 -17.08 25.78
CA HIS A 245 -21.45 -16.84 25.29
C HIS A 245 -21.20 -17.42 23.89
N THR A 246 -21.67 -18.67 23.65
CA THR A 246 -21.52 -19.33 22.33
C THR A 246 -22.29 -18.58 21.25
N ARG A 247 -23.54 -18.18 21.50
CA ARG A 247 -24.33 -17.35 20.58
C ARG A 247 -23.64 -16.05 20.24
N LEU A 248 -23.01 -15.43 21.22
CA LEU A 248 -22.30 -14.18 21.08
C LEU A 248 -21.05 -14.33 20.16
N LEU A 249 -20.28 -15.43 20.37
CA LEU A 249 -19.14 -15.75 19.51
C LEU A 249 -19.59 -16.05 18.08
N ALA A 250 -20.65 -16.85 17.92
CA ALA A 250 -21.22 -17.20 16.61
C ALA A 250 -21.67 -15.94 15.83
N ARG A 251 -22.38 -15.02 16.50
CA ARG A 251 -22.81 -13.75 15.90
C ARG A 251 -21.63 -12.83 15.56
N GLY A 252 -20.56 -12.84 16.35
CA GLY A 252 -19.33 -12.11 16.02
C GLY A 252 -18.65 -12.64 14.76
N LEU A 253 -18.80 -13.92 14.46
CA LEU A 253 -18.25 -14.58 13.27
C LEU A 253 -19.17 -14.48 12.04
N SER A 254 -20.50 -14.45 12.23
CA SER A 254 -21.49 -14.31 11.15
C SER A 254 -22.60 -13.36 11.60
N PRO A 255 -22.58 -12.09 11.21
CA PRO A 255 -23.61 -11.13 11.62
C PRO A 255 -24.90 -11.37 10.83
N VAL A 256 -25.73 -12.31 11.29
CA VAL A 256 -27.06 -12.61 10.72
C VAL A 256 -27.97 -11.37 10.74
N THR A 257 -27.80 -10.49 11.72
CA THR A 257 -28.51 -9.22 11.84
C THR A 257 -28.30 -8.25 10.67
N LEU A 258 -27.17 -8.37 9.95
CA LEU A 258 -26.91 -7.56 8.77
C LEU A 258 -27.88 -7.86 7.61
N GLU A 259 -28.30 -9.13 7.47
CA GLU A 259 -29.21 -9.55 6.40
C GLU A 259 -30.67 -9.15 6.70
N SER A 260 -31.08 -9.17 7.97
CA SER A 260 -32.47 -8.95 8.39
C SER A 260 -32.76 -7.53 8.87
N GLU A 261 -31.82 -6.87 9.51
CA GLU A 261 -32.06 -5.61 10.24
C GLU A 261 -31.13 -4.46 9.83
N GLY A 262 -30.14 -4.73 8.95
CA GLY A 262 -29.22 -3.76 8.41
C GLY A 262 -28.04 -3.36 9.33
N LEU A 263 -27.17 -2.49 8.81
CA LEU A 263 -25.91 -2.10 9.43
C LEU A 263 -26.10 -1.42 10.80
N MET A 264 -27.12 -0.58 10.97
CA MET A 264 -27.33 0.16 12.22
C MET A 264 -27.62 -0.78 13.39
N SER A 265 -28.54 -1.75 13.20
CA SER A 265 -28.86 -2.75 14.23
C SER A 265 -27.67 -3.62 14.58
N ALA A 266 -26.88 -4.02 13.56
CA ALA A 266 -25.65 -4.80 13.78
C ALA A 266 -24.59 -4.00 14.57
N LEU A 267 -24.39 -2.71 14.30
CA LEU A 267 -23.45 -1.85 15.04
C LEU A 267 -23.95 -1.57 16.48
N GLN A 268 -25.26 -1.40 16.68
CA GLN A 268 -25.85 -1.26 18.00
C GLN A 268 -25.64 -2.54 18.83
N GLU A 269 -25.87 -3.72 18.22
CA GLU A 269 -25.63 -5.00 18.87
C GLU A 269 -24.15 -5.20 19.20
N LEU A 270 -23.23 -4.83 18.29
CA LEU A 270 -21.80 -4.83 18.55
C LEU A 270 -21.43 -4.01 19.77
N ALA A 271 -21.99 -2.81 19.92
CA ALA A 271 -21.74 -1.96 21.06
C ALA A 271 -22.22 -2.60 22.37
N LEU A 272 -23.49 -3.05 22.42
CA LEU A 272 -24.08 -3.70 23.60
C LEU A 272 -23.30 -4.97 24.01
N ASN A 273 -22.91 -5.79 23.04
CA ASN A 273 -22.15 -7.01 23.28
C ASN A 273 -20.74 -6.68 23.82
N THR A 274 -20.10 -5.64 23.30
CA THR A 274 -18.80 -5.17 23.77
C THR A 274 -18.86 -4.75 25.24
N GLU A 275 -19.88 -3.98 25.65
CA GLU A 275 -20.09 -3.57 27.03
C GLU A 275 -20.23 -4.79 27.95
N ARG A 276 -21.09 -5.76 27.55
CA ARG A 276 -21.41 -6.91 28.37
C ARG A 276 -20.23 -7.85 28.59
N ILE A 277 -19.39 -8.06 27.53
CA ILE A 277 -18.27 -9.02 27.61
C ILE A 277 -17.05 -8.43 28.29
N PHE A 278 -16.65 -7.23 27.82
CA PHE A 278 -15.37 -6.65 28.19
C PHE A 278 -15.46 -5.65 29.36
N ARG A 279 -16.70 -5.41 29.86
CA ARG A 279 -16.97 -4.45 30.96
C ARG A 279 -16.36 -3.07 30.66
N VAL A 280 -16.49 -2.61 29.43
CA VAL A 280 -16.09 -1.28 28.95
C VAL A 280 -17.35 -0.55 28.50
N THR A 281 -17.40 0.79 28.59
CA THR A 281 -18.50 1.55 28.01
C THR A 281 -18.34 1.58 26.49
N CYS A 282 -19.32 1.06 25.73
CA CYS A 282 -19.34 1.11 24.29
C CYS A 282 -20.69 1.62 23.79
N ARG A 283 -20.72 2.76 23.10
CA ARG A 283 -21.96 3.39 22.61
C ARG A 283 -21.96 3.45 21.10
N PHE A 284 -23.16 3.31 20.53
CA PHE A 284 -23.41 3.55 19.13
C PHE A 284 -24.23 4.82 18.94
N GLU A 285 -23.83 5.68 18.02
CA GLU A 285 -24.51 6.92 17.64
C GLU A 285 -24.75 6.98 16.13
N CYS A 286 -25.99 7.20 15.75
CA CYS A 286 -26.40 7.38 14.35
C CYS A 286 -27.58 8.35 14.29
N HIS A 287 -27.30 9.61 13.98
CA HIS A 287 -28.32 10.65 13.77
C HIS A 287 -27.92 11.56 12.61
N PRO A 288 -28.79 11.72 11.58
CA PRO A 288 -30.00 10.95 11.31
C PRO A 288 -29.74 9.46 10.98
N PRO A 289 -30.78 8.59 10.96
CA PRO A 289 -30.63 7.20 10.56
C PRO A 289 -30.02 7.07 9.15
N VAL A 290 -29.07 6.16 8.98
CA VAL A 290 -28.35 5.90 7.71
C VAL A 290 -28.76 4.55 7.16
N LEU A 291 -29.37 4.52 5.99
CA LEU A 291 -29.70 3.28 5.29
C LEU A 291 -28.56 2.89 4.34
N VAL A 292 -28.03 1.69 4.51
CA VAL A 292 -27.01 1.11 3.62
C VAL A 292 -27.64 -0.07 2.90
N GLU A 293 -28.05 0.15 1.65
CA GLU A 293 -28.72 -0.87 0.81
C GLU A 293 -27.72 -1.91 0.22
N ASP A 294 -26.45 -1.49 0.07
CA ASP A 294 -25.38 -2.36 -0.44
C ASP A 294 -24.90 -3.30 0.68
N TYR A 295 -25.39 -4.54 0.66
CA TYR A 295 -25.03 -5.58 1.64
C TYR A 295 -23.50 -5.84 1.72
N PRO A 296 -22.75 -5.99 0.61
CA PRO A 296 -21.29 -6.03 0.66
C PRO A 296 -20.67 -4.85 1.39
N ALA A 297 -21.11 -3.62 1.11
CA ALA A 297 -20.60 -2.43 1.78
C ALA A 297 -20.92 -2.44 3.27
N ALA A 298 -22.16 -2.80 3.65
CA ALA A 298 -22.57 -2.94 5.04
C ALA A 298 -21.69 -3.97 5.79
N THR A 299 -21.40 -5.11 5.14
CA THR A 299 -20.55 -6.16 5.71
C THR A 299 -19.13 -5.65 5.94
N HIS A 300 -18.52 -4.97 4.98
CA HIS A 300 -17.18 -4.42 5.14
C HIS A 300 -17.13 -3.34 6.23
N LEU A 301 -18.11 -2.45 6.30
CA LEU A 301 -18.20 -1.44 7.37
C LEU A 301 -18.36 -2.07 8.74
N PHE A 302 -19.22 -3.08 8.88
CA PHE A 302 -19.35 -3.82 10.14
C PHE A 302 -18.03 -4.46 10.59
N ARG A 303 -17.32 -5.13 9.64
CA ARG A 303 -16.02 -5.76 9.93
C ARG A 303 -14.95 -4.74 10.32
N LEU A 304 -14.95 -3.57 9.68
CA LEU A 304 -14.08 -2.46 10.05
C LEU A 304 -14.36 -1.97 11.48
N ALA A 305 -15.64 -1.80 11.86
CA ALA A 305 -16.02 -1.45 13.22
C ALA A 305 -15.58 -2.52 14.23
N GLN A 306 -15.83 -3.80 13.93
CA GLN A 306 -15.45 -4.94 14.76
C GLN A 306 -13.95 -5.01 15.02
N GLU A 307 -13.13 -4.86 13.98
CA GLU A 307 -11.66 -4.85 14.09
C GLU A 307 -11.17 -3.63 14.89
N ALA A 308 -11.73 -2.46 14.64
CA ALA A 308 -11.38 -1.24 15.37
C ALA A 308 -11.72 -1.35 16.87
N VAL A 309 -12.90 -1.90 17.22
CA VAL A 309 -13.31 -2.17 18.61
C VAL A 309 -12.38 -3.22 19.25
N SER A 310 -12.07 -4.30 18.55
CA SER A 310 -11.13 -5.34 19.02
C SER A 310 -9.75 -4.74 19.32
N ASN A 311 -9.24 -3.89 18.42
CA ASN A 311 -7.94 -3.22 18.59
C ASN A 311 -7.96 -2.22 19.76
N ALA A 312 -9.03 -1.47 19.94
CA ALA A 312 -9.21 -0.58 21.09
C ALA A 312 -9.14 -1.33 22.41
N ILE A 313 -9.72 -2.53 22.49
CA ILE A 313 -9.72 -3.36 23.72
C ILE A 313 -8.36 -4.04 23.91
N LYS A 314 -7.88 -4.78 22.88
CA LYS A 314 -6.68 -5.63 23.00
C LYS A 314 -5.40 -4.81 23.10
N HIS A 315 -5.27 -3.79 22.28
CA HIS A 315 -4.05 -3.00 22.14
C HIS A 315 -4.14 -1.65 22.84
N GLY A 316 -5.30 -0.98 22.73
CA GLY A 316 -5.54 0.33 23.35
C GLY A 316 -5.85 0.26 24.84
N LYS A 317 -6.31 -0.90 25.37
CA LYS A 317 -6.83 -1.04 26.75
C LYS A 317 -7.90 0.00 27.06
N ALA A 318 -8.71 0.34 26.07
CA ALA A 318 -9.74 1.37 26.17
C ALA A 318 -10.81 1.01 27.21
N LYS A 319 -11.31 2.03 27.90
CA LYS A 319 -12.44 1.93 28.84
C LYS A 319 -13.72 2.51 28.26
N ARG A 320 -13.60 3.37 27.27
CA ARG A 320 -14.74 3.99 26.57
C ARG A 320 -14.50 3.90 25.06
N ILE A 321 -15.51 3.43 24.33
CA ILE A 321 -15.50 3.28 22.88
C ILE A 321 -16.80 3.90 22.36
N LEU A 322 -16.69 4.69 21.30
CA LEU A 322 -17.82 5.30 20.59
C LEU A 322 -17.79 4.87 19.13
N ILE A 323 -18.83 4.17 18.71
CA ILE A 323 -19.07 3.82 17.32
C ILE A 323 -20.04 4.85 16.76
N ARG A 324 -19.69 5.53 15.68
CA ARG A 324 -20.53 6.58 15.09
C ARG A 324 -20.68 6.36 13.61
N LEU A 325 -21.94 6.34 13.12
CA LEU A 325 -22.27 6.29 11.71
C LEU A 325 -22.97 7.61 11.33
N LYS A 326 -22.48 8.26 10.28
CA LYS A 326 -23.04 9.51 9.77
C LYS A 326 -23.17 9.47 8.26
N GLU A 327 -24.25 10.08 7.76
CA GLU A 327 -24.42 10.35 6.35
C GLU A 327 -24.10 11.81 6.03
N GLY A 328 -23.41 12.02 4.91
CA GLY A 328 -23.14 13.31 4.33
C GLY A 328 -23.54 13.32 2.84
N PRO A 329 -23.39 14.43 2.12
CA PRO A 329 -23.75 14.52 0.71
C PRO A 329 -23.01 13.49 -0.16
N GLY A 330 -23.71 12.39 -0.53
CA GLY A 330 -23.19 11.28 -1.34
C GLY A 330 -22.10 10.43 -0.67
N ARG A 331 -21.91 10.58 0.64
CA ARG A 331 -20.87 9.86 1.40
C ARG A 331 -21.43 9.38 2.73
N MET A 332 -20.91 8.26 3.22
CA MET A 332 -21.12 7.82 4.59
C MET A 332 -19.79 7.77 5.33
N THR A 333 -19.84 8.04 6.62
CA THR A 333 -18.67 8.03 7.51
C THR A 333 -18.93 7.13 8.70
N LEU A 334 -18.13 6.09 8.85
CA LEU A 334 -18.07 5.26 10.04
C LEU A 334 -16.84 5.66 10.85
N SER A 335 -17.02 5.98 12.13
CA SER A 335 -15.92 6.30 13.04
C SER A 335 -15.99 5.43 14.28
N VAL A 336 -14.86 4.86 14.69
CA VAL A 336 -14.69 4.19 15.98
C VAL A 336 -13.64 4.95 16.77
N ILE A 337 -14.06 5.50 17.89
CA ILE A 337 -13.25 6.42 18.71
C ILE A 337 -13.07 5.78 20.09
N ASP A 338 -11.85 5.62 20.55
CA ASP A 338 -11.52 5.07 21.85
C ASP A 338 -10.72 6.05 22.73
N ASN A 339 -10.67 5.77 24.03
CA ASN A 339 -9.90 6.51 25.02
C ASN A 339 -8.71 5.70 25.58
N GLY A 340 -8.18 4.78 24.79
CA GLY A 340 -7.07 3.93 25.20
C GLY A 340 -5.71 4.63 25.15
N SER A 341 -4.63 3.83 25.11
CA SER A 341 -3.24 4.33 25.05
C SER A 341 -2.87 5.04 23.76
N GLY A 342 -3.73 4.94 22.73
CA GLY A 342 -3.50 5.47 21.41
C GLY A 342 -2.55 4.59 20.57
N PHE A 343 -2.46 4.91 19.31
CA PHE A 343 -1.66 4.17 18.34
C PHE A 343 -0.21 4.69 18.37
N PRO A 344 0.82 3.84 18.54
CA PRO A 344 2.21 4.27 18.46
C PRO A 344 2.54 4.78 17.06
N ALA A 345 3.12 5.98 16.95
CA ALA A 345 3.46 6.60 15.65
C ALA A 345 4.38 5.73 14.77
N GLN A 346 5.16 4.84 15.38
CA GLN A 346 6.04 3.89 14.69
C GLN A 346 5.28 2.75 13.99
N ILE A 347 4.11 2.35 14.49
CA ILE A 347 3.31 1.24 13.93
C ILE A 347 2.55 1.69 12.66
N LEU A 348 2.30 2.98 12.48
CA LEU A 348 1.81 3.52 11.19
C LEU A 348 2.80 3.28 10.04
N LYS A 349 4.09 3.10 10.35
CA LYS A 349 5.14 2.73 9.37
C LYS A 349 5.31 1.22 9.22
N SER A 350 5.00 0.41 10.24
CA SER A 350 5.00 -1.05 10.16
C SER A 350 3.58 -1.50 9.85
N LYS A 351 3.33 -1.92 8.62
CA LYS A 351 2.02 -2.41 8.14
C LYS A 351 1.64 -3.71 8.86
N GLY A 352 1.12 -3.63 10.09
CA GLY A 352 0.53 -4.79 10.79
C GLY A 352 -0.63 -5.37 9.97
N MET A 353 -0.80 -6.71 9.98
CA MET A 353 -1.80 -7.42 9.17
C MET A 353 -3.23 -6.85 9.34
N GLY A 354 -3.64 -6.52 10.57
CA GLY A 354 -4.96 -5.94 10.84
C GLY A 354 -5.19 -4.58 10.16
N LEU A 355 -4.16 -3.73 10.10
CA LEU A 355 -4.24 -2.44 9.40
C LEU A 355 -4.35 -2.61 7.89
N GLN A 356 -3.60 -3.55 7.31
CA GLN A 356 -3.69 -3.86 5.88
C GLN A 356 -5.07 -4.40 5.52
N ILE A 357 -5.63 -5.28 6.36
CA ILE A 357 -6.99 -5.82 6.19
C ILE A 357 -8.01 -4.68 6.23
N MET A 358 -7.93 -3.79 7.21
CA MET A 358 -8.84 -2.65 7.30
C MET A 358 -8.72 -1.73 6.08
N GLN A 359 -7.51 -1.48 5.60
CA GLN A 359 -7.26 -0.65 4.42
C GLN A 359 -7.79 -1.30 3.13
N SER A 360 -7.60 -2.61 2.98
CA SER A 360 -8.16 -3.38 1.87
C SER A 360 -9.69 -3.37 1.87
N ARG A 361 -10.33 -3.58 3.03
CA ARG A 361 -11.79 -3.52 3.18
C ARG A 361 -12.36 -2.15 2.84
N ALA A 362 -11.72 -1.07 3.32
CA ALA A 362 -12.13 0.29 2.96
C ALA A 362 -12.02 0.51 1.44
N GLY A 363 -10.95 0.03 0.81
CA GLY A 363 -10.77 0.11 -0.64
C GLY A 363 -11.82 -0.66 -1.44
N MET A 364 -12.29 -1.83 -0.95
CA MET A 364 -13.32 -2.64 -1.62
C MET A 364 -14.67 -1.91 -1.76
N ILE A 365 -14.96 -1.01 -0.81
CA ILE A 365 -16.18 -0.16 -0.84
C ILE A 365 -15.93 1.22 -1.45
N GLY A 366 -14.81 1.40 -2.15
CA GLY A 366 -14.43 2.70 -2.74
C GLY A 366 -14.18 3.79 -1.69
N GLY A 367 -13.88 3.39 -0.45
CA GLY A 367 -13.68 4.28 0.67
C GLY A 367 -12.21 4.53 1.01
N THR A 368 -11.99 5.46 1.92
CA THR A 368 -10.67 5.78 2.49
C THR A 368 -10.68 5.52 3.99
N LEU A 369 -9.59 4.96 4.51
CA LEU A 369 -9.37 4.72 5.94
C LEU A 369 -8.38 5.75 6.47
N ALA A 370 -8.76 6.45 7.55
CA ALA A 370 -7.88 7.31 8.34
C ALA A 370 -7.78 6.76 9.77
N ILE A 371 -6.58 6.72 10.32
CA ILE A 371 -6.32 6.32 11.70
C ILE A 371 -5.51 7.44 12.35
N GLU A 372 -6.08 8.05 13.36
CA GLU A 372 -5.52 9.23 14.00
C GLU A 372 -5.49 9.06 15.52
N ARG A 373 -4.53 9.70 16.17
CA ARG A 373 -4.50 9.78 17.61
C ARG A 373 -5.42 10.91 18.08
N ASN A 374 -6.27 10.63 19.06
CA ASN A 374 -7.16 11.64 19.62
C ASN A 374 -6.39 12.64 20.51
N ALA A 375 -6.85 13.89 20.56
CA ALA A 375 -6.28 14.94 21.40
C ALA A 375 -6.29 14.61 22.90
N VAL A 376 -7.24 13.76 23.34
CA VAL A 376 -7.45 13.39 24.76
C VAL A 376 -6.79 12.02 25.09
N GLY A 377 -6.01 11.47 24.18
CA GLY A 377 -5.49 10.10 24.22
C GLY A 377 -6.43 9.12 23.48
N GLY A 378 -5.93 7.92 23.14
CA GLY A 378 -6.71 6.94 22.37
C GLY A 378 -6.59 7.12 20.85
N THR A 379 -7.41 6.34 20.11
CA THR A 379 -7.37 6.28 18.66
C THR A 379 -8.73 6.62 18.07
N SER A 380 -8.73 7.23 16.88
CA SER A 380 -9.89 7.40 16.02
C SER A 380 -9.64 6.67 14.72
N VAL A 381 -10.45 5.65 14.43
CA VAL A 381 -10.48 4.94 13.15
C VAL A 381 -11.68 5.45 12.38
N THR A 382 -11.45 6.10 11.24
CA THR A 382 -12.51 6.71 10.43
C THR A 382 -12.45 6.15 9.01
N VAL A 383 -13.59 5.67 8.53
CA VAL A 383 -13.80 5.22 7.15
C VAL A 383 -14.81 6.14 6.48
N VAL A 384 -14.42 6.68 5.33
CA VAL A 384 -15.31 7.47 4.47
C VAL A 384 -15.54 6.71 3.18
N ALA A 385 -16.78 6.33 2.89
CA ALA A 385 -17.16 5.59 1.69
C ALA A 385 -18.27 6.34 0.92
N GLN A 386 -18.42 6.05 -0.38
CA GLN A 386 -19.54 6.57 -1.17
C GLN A 386 -20.83 5.85 -0.77
N ASN A 387 -21.92 6.61 -0.59
CA ASN A 387 -23.24 6.00 -0.39
C ASN A 387 -23.80 5.59 -1.76
N GLY A 388 -24.06 4.28 -1.97
CA GLY A 388 -24.48 3.70 -3.25
C GLY A 388 -25.78 4.28 -3.84
N THR A 389 -26.61 4.93 -3.03
CA THR A 389 -27.85 5.61 -3.46
C THR A 389 -27.64 6.76 -4.45
N ALA A 390 -26.42 7.31 -4.56
CA ALA A 390 -26.11 8.40 -5.51
C ALA A 390 -25.91 7.91 -6.96
N ARG A 391 -25.65 6.62 -7.21
CA ARG A 391 -25.39 6.10 -8.56
C ARG A 391 -26.67 5.90 -9.40
N GLN A 392 -27.84 5.77 -8.80
CA GLN A 392 -29.10 5.59 -9.57
C GLN A 392 -29.77 6.90 -10.01
N LYS A 393 -29.48 8.05 -9.39
CA LYS A 393 -30.11 9.32 -9.79
C LYS A 393 -29.53 9.97 -11.05
N THR A 394 -28.33 9.60 -11.48
CA THR A 394 -27.70 10.17 -12.69
C THR A 394 -28.04 9.44 -13.98
N ASN A 395 -28.54 8.19 -13.93
CA ASN A 395 -28.84 7.41 -15.14
C ASN A 395 -30.31 7.46 -15.59
N THR A 396 -31.23 8.03 -14.77
CA THR A 396 -32.66 8.09 -15.12
C THR A 396 -33.08 9.41 -15.81
N HIS A 397 -32.15 10.38 -15.91
CA HIS A 397 -32.53 11.68 -16.58
C HIS A 397 -32.19 11.73 -18.08
N HIS A 398 -31.52 10.69 -18.63
CA HIS A 398 -31.19 10.64 -20.07
C HIS A 398 -32.11 9.73 -20.91
N ALA A 399 -33.08 9.04 -20.30
CA ALA A 399 -33.99 8.13 -21.01
C ALA A 399 -35.40 8.69 -21.26
N ARG A 400 -35.69 10.00 -21.00
CA ARG A 400 -37.01 10.60 -21.22
C ARG A 400 -36.99 11.78 -22.20
N LYS A 401 -36.02 11.83 -23.14
CA LYS A 401 -36.11 12.72 -24.31
C LYS A 401 -35.63 11.96 -25.54
N LYS A 402 -36.48 11.09 -26.06
CA LYS A 402 -36.59 10.74 -27.47
C LYS A 402 -38.04 10.33 -27.76
#